data_ffbbb0a63f67aa70c036bb2f46cc71de
#
_entry.id   ffbbb0a63f67aa70c036bb2f46cc71de
#
_cell.length_a   1.000
_cell.length_b   1.000
_cell.length_c   1.000
_cell.angle_alpha   90.00
_cell.angle_beta   90.00
_cell.angle_gamma   90.00
#
_symmetry.space_group_name_H-M   'P 1'
#
loop_
_entity.id
_entity.type
_entity.pdbx_description
1 polymer ?
#
loop_
_entity_poly.entity_id
_entity_poly.type
_entity_poly.pdbx_seq_one_letter_code
_entity_poly.pdbx_strand_id
1 'polypeptide(L)'
;MMIMLSISLPGTMPSDAYYDCRYAVLREPLGFQRGAEILSDDEQAIHAWIELDDTVVSVGRAHLIPSGTDGSGADHKGPGAAKIPGFGPLSDDKNRPAIQIRQMGTMDNYRRRGLAAQVLGALEANA
;
A
#
# COMPACT_ATOMS: atom_id res chain seq x y z
N MET A 1 25.01 6.21 3.26
CA MET A 1 23.64 5.70 3.45
C MET A 1 23.19 5.02 2.17
N MET A 2 22.78 3.77 2.27
CA MET A 2 22.30 3.02 1.10
C MET A 2 20.78 3.07 1.05
N ILE A 3 20.24 3.57 -0.07
CA ILE A 3 18.80 3.61 -0.33
C ILE A 3 18.48 2.55 -1.36
N MET A 4 17.52 1.67 -1.06
CA MET A 4 17.08 0.63 -1.98
C MET A 4 15.56 0.69 -2.15
N LEU A 5 15.11 0.92 -3.38
CA LEU A 5 13.69 0.86 -3.76
C LEU A 5 13.41 -0.54 -4.32
N SER A 6 12.41 -1.20 -3.76
CA SER A 6 12.01 -2.56 -4.17
C SER A 6 10.56 -2.60 -4.60
N ILE A 7 10.25 -3.53 -5.50
CA ILE A 7 8.92 -3.73 -6.07
C ILE A 7 8.58 -5.22 -5.99
N SER A 8 7.33 -5.51 -5.63
CA SER A 8 6.74 -6.84 -5.74
C SER A 8 5.55 -6.76 -6.68
N LEU A 9 5.55 -7.57 -7.73
CA LEU A 9 4.49 -7.59 -8.75
C LEU A 9 3.41 -8.63 -8.41
N PRO A 10 2.22 -8.55 -9.04
CA PRO A 10 1.19 -9.56 -8.83
C PRO A 10 1.72 -10.98 -9.04
N GLY A 11 1.32 -11.89 -8.17
CA GLY A 11 1.82 -13.27 -8.15
C GLY A 11 3.02 -13.49 -7.23
N THR A 12 3.51 -12.43 -6.60
CA THR A 12 4.64 -12.49 -5.67
C THR A 12 4.26 -11.79 -4.37
N MET A 13 4.64 -12.39 -3.25
CA MET A 13 4.44 -11.74 -1.94
C MET A 13 5.64 -10.87 -1.60
N PRO A 14 5.42 -9.69 -1.00
CA PRO A 14 6.53 -8.87 -0.53
C PRO A 14 7.23 -9.49 0.68
N SER A 15 8.37 -8.95 1.05
CA SER A 15 9.20 -9.47 2.12
C SER A 15 8.56 -9.30 3.51
N ASP A 16 9.04 -10.09 4.47
CA ASP A 16 8.63 -9.95 5.87
C ASP A 16 8.95 -8.55 6.41
N ALA A 17 10.08 -7.99 6.01
CA ALA A 17 10.48 -6.64 6.44
C ALA A 17 9.51 -5.57 5.93
N TYR A 18 8.94 -5.74 4.74
CA TYR A 18 7.88 -4.88 4.23
C TYR A 18 6.66 -4.93 5.16
N TYR A 19 6.23 -6.13 5.54
CA TYR A 19 5.08 -6.28 6.44
C TYR A 19 5.35 -5.74 7.84
N ASP A 20 6.57 -5.88 8.34
CA ASP A 20 6.93 -5.32 9.63
C ASP A 20 6.77 -3.79 9.63
N CYS A 21 7.20 -3.14 8.56
CA CYS A 21 7.02 -1.70 8.42
C CYS A 21 5.55 -1.32 8.28
N ARG A 22 4.79 -2.05 7.45
CA ARG A 22 3.35 -1.80 7.29
C ARG A 22 2.63 -1.90 8.65
N TYR A 23 2.97 -2.92 9.44
CA TYR A 23 2.40 -3.07 10.77
C TYR A 23 2.75 -1.87 11.66
N ALA A 24 4.03 -1.52 11.73
CA ALA A 24 4.50 -0.48 12.63
C ALA A 24 3.88 0.89 12.33
N VAL A 25 3.62 1.20 11.07
CA VAL A 25 3.13 2.53 10.70
C VAL A 25 1.62 2.60 10.50
N LEU A 26 0.97 1.48 10.16
CA LEU A 26 -0.44 1.50 9.76
C LEU A 26 -1.37 0.66 10.65
N ARG A 27 -0.84 -0.17 11.53
CA ARG A 27 -1.65 -1.06 12.37
C ARG A 27 -1.38 -0.89 13.86
N GLU A 28 -0.11 -0.91 14.25
CA GLU A 28 0.28 -0.78 15.65
C GLU A 28 -0.27 0.50 16.29
N PRO A 29 -0.19 1.68 15.63
CA PRO A 29 -0.73 2.91 16.22
C PRO A 29 -2.24 2.86 16.47
N LEU A 30 -2.97 1.99 15.78
CA LEU A 30 -4.42 1.80 15.93
C LEU A 30 -4.75 0.67 16.89
N GLY A 31 -3.77 0.04 17.51
CA GLY A 31 -3.97 -1.03 18.48
C GLY A 31 -4.26 -2.40 17.88
N PHE A 32 -4.03 -2.61 16.59
CA PHE A 32 -4.21 -3.92 15.97
C PHE A 32 -3.08 -4.87 16.35
N GLN A 33 -3.41 -6.16 16.44
CA GLN A 33 -2.41 -7.21 16.65
C GLN A 33 -1.68 -7.55 15.36
N ARG A 34 -0.50 -8.18 15.51
CA ARG A 34 0.25 -8.69 14.35
C ARG A 34 -0.63 -9.64 13.53
N GLY A 35 -0.54 -9.51 12.21
CA GLY A 35 -1.38 -10.23 11.27
C GLY A 35 -2.38 -9.31 10.57
N ALA A 36 -2.78 -8.22 11.23
CA ALA A 36 -3.71 -7.25 10.65
C ALA A 36 -3.10 -6.49 9.46
N GLU A 37 -1.77 -6.51 9.33
CA GLU A 37 -1.07 -5.88 8.21
C GLU A 37 -1.14 -6.71 6.92
N ILE A 38 -1.51 -8.00 7.00
CA ILE A 38 -1.57 -8.88 5.85
C ILE A 38 -2.99 -8.88 5.29
N LEU A 39 -3.13 -8.55 4.01
CA LEU A 39 -4.43 -8.50 3.34
C LEU A 39 -4.58 -9.70 2.42
N SER A 40 -5.82 -10.21 2.30
CA SER A 40 -6.09 -11.44 1.54
C SER A 40 -5.78 -11.32 0.05
N ASP A 41 -5.76 -10.11 -0.50
CA ASP A 41 -5.49 -9.86 -1.90
C ASP A 41 -4.09 -9.30 -2.16
N ASP A 42 -3.20 -9.34 -1.17
CA ASP A 42 -1.83 -8.82 -1.32
C ASP A 42 -1.06 -9.51 -2.46
N GLU A 43 -1.29 -10.80 -2.68
CA GLU A 43 -0.62 -11.52 -3.75
C GLU A 43 -0.94 -10.97 -5.14
N GLN A 44 -2.11 -10.35 -5.29
CA GLN A 44 -2.58 -9.81 -6.56
C GLN A 44 -2.25 -8.33 -6.74
N ALA A 45 -1.65 -7.72 -5.76
CA ALA A 45 -1.34 -6.29 -5.76
C ALA A 45 0.11 -6.02 -6.12
N ILE A 46 0.39 -4.76 -6.45
CA ILE A 46 1.75 -4.25 -6.63
C ILE A 46 2.16 -3.61 -5.31
N HIS A 47 3.34 -3.95 -4.82
CA HIS A 47 3.88 -3.38 -3.60
C HIS A 47 5.21 -2.68 -3.91
N ALA A 48 5.45 -1.57 -3.24
CA ALA A 48 6.72 -0.86 -3.33
C ALA A 48 7.17 -0.45 -1.94
N TRP A 49 8.47 -0.48 -1.70
CA TRP A 49 9.01 -0.09 -0.41
C TRP A 49 10.44 0.40 -0.56
N ILE A 50 10.87 1.17 0.42
CA ILE A 50 12.23 1.70 0.48
C ILE A 50 12.91 1.20 1.73
N GLU A 51 14.13 0.67 1.56
CA GLU A 51 15.03 0.33 2.65
C GLU A 51 16.11 1.39 2.77
N LEU A 52 16.39 1.79 3.99
CA LEU A 52 17.55 2.59 4.33
C LEU A 52 18.40 1.78 5.30
N ASP A 53 19.63 1.47 4.90
CA ASP A 53 20.58 0.71 5.74
C ASP A 53 19.91 -0.58 6.29
N ASP A 54 19.33 -1.38 5.40
CA ASP A 54 18.72 -2.67 5.68
C ASP A 54 17.40 -2.61 6.49
N THR A 55 16.82 -1.43 6.67
CA THR A 55 15.55 -1.28 7.35
C THR A 55 14.49 -0.72 6.40
N VAL A 56 13.36 -1.39 6.27
CA VAL A 56 12.24 -0.87 5.49
C VAL A 56 11.60 0.28 6.25
N VAL A 57 11.55 1.45 5.63
CA VAL A 57 11.09 2.67 6.28
C VAL A 57 9.88 3.32 5.60
N SER A 58 9.56 2.92 4.37
CA SER A 58 8.40 3.46 3.65
C SER A 58 7.80 2.36 2.77
N VAL A 59 6.48 2.28 2.75
CA VAL A 59 5.73 1.22 2.06
C VAL A 59 4.55 1.80 1.31
N GLY A 60 4.07 1.08 0.30
CA GLY A 60 2.85 1.42 -0.42
C GLY A 60 2.35 0.23 -1.23
N ARG A 61 1.08 0.29 -1.59
CA ARG A 61 0.41 -0.75 -2.34
C ARG A 61 -0.49 -0.15 -3.41
N ALA A 62 -0.52 -0.77 -4.59
CA ALA A 62 -1.47 -0.45 -5.65
C ALA A 62 -2.18 -1.72 -6.11
N HIS A 63 -3.49 -1.63 -6.37
CA HIS A 63 -4.22 -2.76 -6.92
C HIS A 63 -5.19 -2.29 -7.98
N LEU A 64 -5.50 -3.21 -8.89
CA LEU A 64 -6.39 -2.95 -10.00
C LEU A 64 -7.85 -3.03 -9.54
N ILE A 65 -8.65 -2.03 -9.94
CA ILE A 65 -10.10 -2.05 -9.74
C ILE A 65 -10.72 -2.33 -11.11
N PRO A 66 -11.23 -3.55 -11.34
CA PRO A 66 -11.84 -3.88 -12.62
C PRO A 66 -13.24 -3.26 -12.77
N SER A 67 -13.76 -3.30 -13.99
CA SER A 67 -15.14 -2.89 -14.26
C SER A 67 -16.13 -3.67 -13.38
N GLY A 68 -17.18 -2.99 -12.95
CA GLY A 68 -18.22 -3.60 -12.11
C GLY A 68 -17.91 -3.58 -10.63
N THR A 69 -16.79 -2.98 -10.22
CA THR A 69 -16.41 -2.86 -8.80
C THR A 69 -16.11 -1.41 -8.45
N ASP A 70 -16.25 -1.09 -7.17
CA ASP A 70 -15.98 0.25 -6.63
C ASP A 70 -14.68 0.32 -5.81
N GLY A 71 -13.92 -0.77 -5.75
CA GLY A 71 -12.69 -0.86 -4.97
C GLY A 71 -12.91 -1.04 -3.47
N SER A 72 -14.17 -1.15 -3.01
CA SER A 72 -14.46 -1.23 -1.58
C SER A 72 -13.94 -2.49 -0.90
N GLY A 73 -13.71 -3.56 -1.68
CA GLY A 73 -13.20 -4.83 -1.16
C GLY A 73 -11.69 -4.86 -0.90
N ALA A 74 -10.98 -3.81 -1.26
CA ALA A 74 -9.52 -3.82 -1.27
C ALA A 74 -8.87 -3.31 0.01
N ASP A 75 -9.64 -3.03 1.05
CA ASP A 75 -9.11 -2.49 2.28
C ASP A 75 -9.45 -3.41 3.45
N HIS A 76 -8.71 -3.24 4.55
CA HIS A 76 -9.03 -4.00 5.77
C HIS A 76 -10.38 -3.55 6.32
N LYS A 77 -11.06 -4.47 7.00
CA LYS A 77 -12.33 -4.22 7.67
C LYS A 77 -12.10 -4.18 9.17
N GLY A 78 -12.87 -3.34 9.85
CA GLY A 78 -12.82 -3.25 11.30
C GLY A 78 -12.62 -1.82 11.79
N PRO A 79 -12.36 -1.64 13.08
CA PRO A 79 -12.14 -0.32 13.65
C PRO A 79 -11.01 0.40 12.92
N GLY A 80 -11.24 1.67 12.57
CA GLY A 80 -10.26 2.45 11.84
C GLY A 80 -10.21 2.23 10.34
N ALA A 81 -11.02 1.29 9.79
CA ALA A 81 -11.09 1.09 8.35
C ALA A 81 -11.67 2.33 7.68
N ALA A 82 -10.96 2.85 6.69
CA ALA A 82 -11.43 3.99 5.93
C ALA A 82 -12.56 3.59 4.99
N LYS A 83 -13.61 4.37 4.95
CA LYS A 83 -14.63 4.22 3.90
C LYS A 83 -14.09 4.86 2.64
N ILE A 84 -14.30 4.19 1.50
CA ILE A 84 -13.95 4.77 0.23
C ILE A 84 -14.96 5.88 -0.07
N PRO A 85 -14.52 7.13 -0.23
CA PRO A 85 -15.43 8.18 -0.63
C PRO A 85 -16.04 7.85 -1.99
N GLY A 86 -17.32 8.14 -2.13
CA GLY A 86 -17.99 7.99 -3.42
C GLY A 86 -17.57 9.10 -4.36
N PHE A 87 -16.39 8.99 -4.95
CA PHE A 87 -15.95 9.92 -5.98
C PHE A 87 -16.69 9.60 -7.26
N GLY A 88 -17.70 10.41 -7.63
CA GLY A 88 -18.52 10.18 -8.80
C GLY A 88 -17.72 9.80 -10.05
N PRO A 89 -16.71 10.60 -10.48
CA PRO A 89 -15.91 10.25 -11.65
C PRO A 89 -15.08 8.97 -11.45
N LEU A 90 -14.62 8.69 -10.23
CA LEU A 90 -13.78 7.53 -9.95
C LEU A 90 -14.59 6.27 -9.77
N SER A 91 -15.88 6.37 -9.45
CA SER A 91 -16.76 5.22 -9.33
C SER A 91 -17.47 4.88 -10.63
N ASP A 92 -17.31 5.68 -11.68
CA ASP A 92 -17.95 5.46 -12.97
C ASP A 92 -17.24 4.33 -13.73
N ASP A 93 -18.02 3.35 -14.21
CA ASP A 93 -17.50 2.19 -14.93
C ASP A 93 -16.69 2.56 -16.19
N LYS A 94 -16.99 3.69 -16.82
CA LYS A 94 -16.23 4.12 -18.00
C LYS A 94 -14.78 4.48 -17.67
N ASN A 95 -14.48 4.68 -16.40
CA ASN A 95 -13.11 4.96 -15.91
C ASN A 95 -12.42 3.68 -15.40
N ARG A 96 -12.86 2.52 -15.87
CA ARG A 96 -12.25 1.23 -15.53
C ARG A 96 -11.46 0.66 -16.72
N PRO A 97 -10.40 -0.08 -16.48
CA PRO A 97 -9.84 -0.37 -15.16
C PRO A 97 -9.19 0.85 -14.51
N ALA A 98 -9.18 0.90 -13.20
CA ALA A 98 -8.54 1.94 -12.42
C ALA A 98 -7.55 1.33 -11.45
N ILE A 99 -6.58 2.12 -11.02
CA ILE A 99 -5.62 1.72 -9.99
C ILE A 99 -5.94 2.48 -8.71
N GLN A 100 -6.02 1.77 -7.61
CA GLN A 100 -6.19 2.36 -6.30
C GLN A 100 -4.91 2.18 -5.49
N ILE A 101 -4.38 3.28 -4.95
CA ILE A 101 -3.19 3.26 -4.11
C ILE A 101 -3.63 3.36 -2.66
N ARG A 102 -3.18 2.40 -1.85
CA ARG A 102 -3.49 2.31 -0.44
C ARG A 102 -2.32 1.74 0.33
N GLN A 103 -2.46 1.67 1.65
CA GLN A 103 -1.46 1.11 2.54
C GLN A 103 -0.13 1.85 2.43
N MET A 104 -0.21 3.17 2.28
CA MET A 104 0.97 4.04 2.25
C MET A 104 1.37 4.43 3.66
N GLY A 105 2.63 4.30 3.99
CA GLY A 105 3.13 4.70 5.30
C GLY A 105 4.63 4.86 5.31
N THR A 106 5.11 5.78 6.14
CA THR A 106 6.55 6.04 6.33
C THR A 106 6.83 6.12 7.83
N MET A 107 7.91 5.48 8.27
CA MET A 107 8.34 5.53 9.66
C MET A 107 8.58 6.99 10.09
N ASP A 108 8.18 7.34 11.31
CA ASP A 108 8.18 8.74 11.79
C ASP A 108 9.53 9.44 11.62
N ASN A 109 10.62 8.76 11.92
CA ASN A 109 11.96 9.34 11.84
C ASN A 109 12.43 9.58 10.41
N TYR A 110 11.67 9.11 9.41
CA TYR A 110 12.06 9.18 8.00
C TYR A 110 11.07 10.00 7.17
N ARG A 111 10.12 10.66 7.81
CA ARG A 111 9.16 11.53 7.13
C ARG A 111 9.83 12.79 6.61
N ARG A 112 9.18 13.43 5.62
CA ARG A 112 9.63 14.69 5.01
C ARG A 112 10.95 14.57 4.26
N ARG A 113 11.28 13.37 3.77
CA ARG A 113 12.46 13.11 2.95
C ARG A 113 12.11 12.72 1.51
N GLY A 114 10.83 12.82 1.13
CA GLY A 114 10.39 12.45 -0.21
C GLY A 114 10.27 10.95 -0.45
N LEU A 115 10.34 10.12 0.59
CA LEU A 115 10.29 8.66 0.43
C LEU A 115 8.91 8.19 -0.04
N ALA A 116 7.85 8.74 0.52
CA ALA A 116 6.50 8.39 0.11
C ALA A 116 6.27 8.74 -1.36
N ALA A 117 6.80 9.86 -1.84
CA ALA A 117 6.71 10.25 -3.25
C ALA A 117 7.44 9.26 -4.14
N GLN A 118 8.59 8.73 -3.71
CA GLN A 118 9.33 7.72 -4.46
C GLN A 118 8.56 6.41 -4.52
N VAL A 119 7.96 5.98 -3.40
CA VAL A 119 7.10 4.79 -3.37
C VAL A 119 5.91 4.96 -4.31
N LEU A 120 5.23 6.10 -4.25
CA LEU A 120 4.11 6.40 -5.13
C LEU A 120 4.52 6.37 -6.60
N GLY A 121 5.63 6.99 -6.95
CA GLY A 121 6.15 6.98 -8.32
C GLY A 121 6.45 5.58 -8.83
N ALA A 122 6.99 4.72 -7.97
CA ALA A 122 7.28 3.33 -8.33
C ALA A 122 5.99 2.54 -8.56
N LEU A 123 4.95 2.76 -7.74
CA LEU A 123 3.65 2.11 -7.92
C LEU A 123 3.01 2.55 -9.24
N GLU A 124 3.04 3.83 -9.55
CA GLU A 124 2.49 4.36 -10.79
C GLU A 124 3.22 3.82 -12.02
N ALA A 125 4.55 3.71 -11.95
CA ALA A 125 5.35 3.24 -13.07
C ALA A 125 5.14 1.76 -13.38
N ASN A 126 4.68 0.98 -12.40
CA ASN A 126 4.47 -0.47 -12.53
C ASN A 126 2.98 -0.87 -12.61
N ALA A 127 2.12 0.11 -12.65
CA ALA A 127 0.68 -0.12 -12.74
C ALA A 127 0.23 -0.54 -14.13
#